data_f94be1c25886021ae984099292e64644
#
_entry.id   f94be1c25886021ae984099292e64644
#
_cell.length_a   1.000
_cell.length_b   1.000
_cell.length_c   1.000
_cell.angle_alpha   90.00
_cell.angle_beta   90.00
_cell.angle_gamma   90.00
#
_symmetry.space_group_name_H-M   'P 1'
#
loop_
_entity.id
_entity.type
_entity.pdbx_description
1 polymer ?
#
loop_
_entity_poly.entity_id
_entity_poly.type
_entity_poly.pdbx_seq_one_letter_code
_entity_poly.pdbx_strand_id
1 'polypeptide(L)'
;MRRSVKTGDILINLVTTTQSRLDESEFVNMILSQKIDGKVVGILHTLNDNLADVVQSDETKTLYGQDYFYEYLYNMRFKISPFSFFQTNTLGAEVLYDQVREYVGETKDKLVNDLYTGTGTIAQM
;
A
#
# COMPACT_ATOMS: atom_id res chain seq x y z
N MET A 1 -4.98 5.10 5.42
CA MET A 1 -3.62 5.02 5.96
C MET A 1 -3.08 3.60 5.77
N ARG A 2 -1.83 3.47 5.37
CA ARG A 2 -1.10 2.20 5.25
C ARG A 2 0.20 2.30 6.06
N ARG A 3 0.59 1.21 6.71
CA ARG A 3 1.83 1.14 7.49
C ARG A 3 2.59 -0.13 7.13
N SER A 4 3.89 0.00 6.91
CA SER A 4 4.78 -1.15 6.79
C SER A 4 5.03 -1.77 8.17
N VAL A 5 4.94 -3.09 8.23
CA VAL A 5 5.25 -3.85 9.45
C VAL A 5 6.76 -3.94 9.66
N LYS A 6 7.52 -4.08 8.58
CA LYS A 6 8.97 -4.30 8.64
C LYS A 6 9.78 -3.00 8.71
N THR A 7 9.34 -1.91 8.05
CA THR A 7 10.08 -0.63 8.05
C THR A 7 9.53 0.42 9.01
N GLY A 8 8.26 0.28 9.41
CA GLY A 8 7.56 1.30 10.20
C GLY A 8 7.13 2.52 9.38
N ASP A 9 7.31 2.50 8.06
CA ASP A 9 6.89 3.58 7.17
C ASP A 9 5.36 3.71 7.13
N ILE A 10 4.87 4.93 7.14
CA ILE A 10 3.45 5.25 7.12
C ILE A 10 3.15 6.11 5.91
N LEU A 11 2.19 5.67 5.10
CA LEU A 11 1.62 6.42 3.99
C LEU A 11 0.17 6.77 4.31
N ILE A 12 -0.15 8.05 4.28
CA ILE A 12 -1.47 8.58 4.57
C ILE A 12 -2.07 9.08 3.25
N ASN A 13 -3.28 8.64 2.92
CA ASN A 13 -4.07 9.19 1.84
C ASN A 13 -5.41 9.67 2.40
N LEU A 14 -5.66 10.97 2.35
CA LEU A 14 -6.96 11.55 2.66
C LEU A 14 -7.80 11.55 1.38
N VAL A 15 -9.00 11.03 1.47
CA VAL A 15 -9.95 11.02 0.37
C VAL A 15 -11.09 11.96 0.73
N THR A 16 -11.37 12.92 -0.13
CA THR A 16 -12.49 13.87 0.04
C THR A 16 -13.24 14.04 -1.28
N THR A 17 -14.38 14.69 -1.21
CA THR A 17 -15.12 15.14 -2.40
C THR A 17 -14.67 16.55 -2.79
N THR A 18 -15.01 16.99 -4.00
CA THR A 18 -14.75 18.37 -4.46
C THR A 18 -15.66 19.40 -3.79
N GLN A 19 -16.69 18.98 -3.05
CA GLN A 19 -17.68 19.85 -2.41
C GLN A 19 -17.14 20.63 -1.20
N SER A 20 -16.02 20.17 -0.60
CA SER A 20 -15.41 20.80 0.56
C SER A 20 -13.98 21.23 0.23
N ARG A 21 -13.61 22.42 0.72
CA ARG A 21 -12.22 22.87 0.64
C ARG A 21 -11.45 22.38 1.85
N LEU A 22 -10.32 21.73 1.61
CA LEU A 22 -9.36 21.35 2.61
C LEU A 22 -8.21 22.37 2.63
N ASP A 23 -7.84 22.85 3.82
CA ASP A 23 -6.54 23.48 3.99
C ASP A 23 -5.47 22.38 4.06
N GLU A 24 -4.86 22.12 2.90
CA GLU A 24 -3.86 21.05 2.76
C GLU A 24 -2.63 21.29 3.64
N SER A 25 -2.23 22.56 3.80
CA SER A 25 -1.05 22.92 4.61
C SER A 25 -1.31 22.72 6.09
N GLU A 26 -2.48 23.11 6.58
CA GLU A 26 -2.89 22.89 7.96
C GLU A 26 -2.99 21.39 8.25
N PHE A 27 -3.59 20.62 7.33
CA PHE A 27 -3.70 19.17 7.47
C PHE A 27 -2.33 18.49 7.56
N VAL A 28 -1.39 18.83 6.68
CA VAL A 28 -0.02 18.28 6.71
C VAL A 28 0.67 18.63 8.03
N ASN A 29 0.61 19.88 8.46
CA ASN A 29 1.22 20.32 9.72
C ASN A 29 0.60 19.61 10.92
N MET A 30 -0.71 19.47 10.94
CA MET A 30 -1.42 18.73 11.99
C MET A 30 -0.91 17.28 12.10
N ILE A 31 -0.83 16.56 10.98
CA ILE A 31 -0.34 15.16 10.96
C ILE A 31 1.11 15.08 11.44
N LEU A 32 2.00 15.95 10.89
CA LEU A 32 3.43 15.90 11.22
C LEU A 32 3.73 16.33 12.65
N SER A 33 2.85 17.09 13.30
CA SER A 33 2.98 17.48 14.71
C SER A 33 2.61 16.35 15.68
N GLN A 34 1.93 15.28 15.20
CA GLN A 34 1.51 14.19 16.06
C GLN A 34 2.68 13.25 16.39
N LYS A 35 2.71 12.76 17.62
CA LYS A 35 3.62 11.69 18.02
C LYS A 35 3.05 10.35 17.52
N ILE A 36 3.47 9.94 16.32
CA ILE A 36 3.04 8.69 15.69
C ILE A 36 4.17 7.65 15.86
N ASP A 37 3.81 6.44 16.23
CA ASP A 37 4.75 5.31 16.24
C ASP A 37 5.00 4.85 14.80
N GLY A 38 6.15 5.23 14.24
CA GLY A 38 6.55 5.01 12.85
C GLY A 38 6.98 6.32 12.17
N LYS A 39 7.33 6.22 10.90
CA LYS A 39 7.78 7.34 10.08
C LYS A 39 6.75 7.66 9.00
N VAL A 40 6.15 8.85 9.04
CA VAL A 40 5.32 9.34 7.94
C VAL A 40 6.23 9.64 6.74
N VAL A 41 6.13 8.82 5.70
CA VAL A 41 6.94 8.96 4.48
C VAL A 41 6.19 9.67 3.36
N GLY A 42 4.87 9.73 3.44
CA GLY A 42 4.06 10.46 2.48
C GLY A 42 2.66 10.78 2.99
N ILE A 43 2.15 11.92 2.55
CA ILE A 43 0.76 12.35 2.76
C ILE A 43 0.21 12.74 1.39
N LEU A 44 -0.92 12.14 1.03
CA LEU A 44 -1.60 12.38 -0.23
C LEU A 44 -3.02 12.87 0.02
N HIS A 45 -3.54 13.58 -0.96
CA HIS A 45 -4.93 13.97 -1.04
C HIS A 45 -5.52 13.46 -2.36
N THR A 46 -6.57 12.68 -2.26
CA THR A 46 -7.32 12.13 -3.39
C THR A 46 -8.70 12.75 -3.42
N LEU A 47 -9.08 13.28 -4.57
CA LEU A 47 -10.44 13.72 -4.84
C LEU A 47 -11.23 12.54 -5.44
N ASN A 48 -12.41 12.27 -4.89
CA ASN A 48 -13.30 11.23 -5.40
C ASN A 48 -14.76 11.68 -5.20
N ASP A 49 -15.42 11.98 -6.28
CA ASP A 49 -16.86 12.34 -6.30
C ASP A 49 -17.76 11.17 -6.71
N ASN A 50 -17.19 9.98 -6.92
CA ASN A 50 -17.97 8.80 -7.27
C ASN A 50 -18.78 8.28 -6.09
N LEU A 51 -20.03 7.93 -6.35
CA LEU A 51 -20.95 7.31 -5.37
C LEU A 51 -20.65 5.83 -5.10
N ALA A 52 -19.75 5.22 -5.88
CA ALA A 52 -19.38 3.82 -5.72
C ALA A 52 -18.13 3.70 -4.83
N ASP A 53 -18.08 2.65 -4.00
CA ASP A 53 -16.95 2.31 -3.11
C ASP A 53 -15.62 2.03 -3.83
N VAL A 54 -15.62 2.07 -5.16
CA VAL A 54 -14.39 1.93 -5.95
C VAL A 54 -13.66 3.26 -5.90
N VAL A 55 -12.56 3.30 -5.16
CA VAL A 55 -11.63 4.45 -5.14
C VAL A 55 -10.90 4.50 -6.49
N GLN A 56 -11.64 4.82 -7.54
CA GLN A 56 -11.06 5.27 -8.79
C GLN A 56 -10.84 6.78 -8.60
N SER A 57 -9.59 7.17 -8.41
CA SER A 57 -9.24 8.57 -8.14
C SER A 57 -9.39 9.39 -9.41
N ASP A 58 -10.19 10.45 -9.34
CA ASP A 58 -10.22 11.46 -10.41
C ASP A 58 -8.91 12.28 -10.39
N GLU A 59 -8.39 12.56 -9.21
CA GLU A 59 -7.11 13.24 -9.02
C GLU A 59 -6.47 12.85 -7.68
N THR A 60 -5.17 12.55 -7.68
CA THR A 60 -4.37 12.33 -6.46
C THR A 60 -3.15 13.23 -6.46
N LYS A 61 -3.00 14.03 -5.42
CA LYS A 61 -1.90 14.97 -5.21
C LYS A 61 -1.04 14.54 -4.03
N THR A 62 0.27 14.58 -4.18
CA THR A 62 1.20 14.38 -3.08
C THR A 62 1.40 15.72 -2.35
N LEU A 63 1.01 15.77 -1.08
CA LEU A 63 1.13 16.95 -0.22
C LEU A 63 2.46 16.98 0.52
N TYR A 64 2.99 15.82 0.88
CA TYR A 64 4.26 15.68 1.60
C TYR A 64 4.95 14.38 1.23
N GLY A 65 6.28 14.42 1.10
CA GLY A 65 7.13 13.25 0.91
C GLY A 65 6.89 12.54 -0.42
N GLN A 66 6.64 11.23 -0.36
CA GLN A 66 6.51 10.36 -1.53
C GLN A 66 5.12 9.69 -1.58
N ASP A 67 4.74 9.18 -2.75
CA ASP A 67 3.46 8.51 -3.00
C ASP A 67 3.50 6.99 -2.80
N TYR A 68 4.53 6.47 -2.15
CA TYR A 68 4.72 5.05 -1.88
C TYR A 68 5.47 4.82 -0.57
N PHE A 69 5.46 3.58 -0.11
CA PHE A 69 6.37 3.07 0.91
C PHE A 69 6.91 1.70 0.49
N TYR A 70 7.90 1.21 1.22
CA TYR A 70 8.41 -0.13 1.01
C TYR A 70 7.93 -1.07 2.12
N GLU A 71 7.53 -2.28 1.70
CA GLU A 71 7.29 -3.40 2.61
C GLU A 71 8.20 -4.56 2.22
N TYR A 72 8.50 -5.41 3.18
CA TYR A 72 9.30 -6.61 2.95
C TYR A 72 8.47 -7.85 3.25
N LEU A 73 8.45 -8.76 2.27
CA LEU A 73 8.01 -10.14 2.44
C LEU A 73 9.24 -11.03 2.30
N TYR A 74 9.54 -11.81 3.33
CA TYR A 74 10.82 -12.50 3.43
C TYR A 74 11.99 -11.51 3.21
N ASN A 75 12.83 -11.77 2.21
CA ASN A 75 13.96 -10.89 1.84
C ASN A 75 13.70 -10.03 0.61
N MET A 76 12.46 -10.05 0.08
CA MET A 76 12.07 -9.29 -1.10
C MET A 76 11.45 -7.96 -0.72
N ARG A 77 11.84 -6.89 -1.43
CA ARG A 77 11.34 -5.54 -1.22
C ARG A 77 10.27 -5.19 -2.24
N PHE A 78 9.09 -4.83 -1.75
CA PHE A 78 7.95 -4.42 -2.57
C PHE A 78 7.69 -2.92 -2.43
N LYS A 79 7.53 -2.23 -3.55
CA LYS A 79 7.08 -0.84 -3.60
C LYS A 79 5.56 -0.82 -3.59
N ILE A 80 4.97 -0.21 -2.56
CA ILE A 80 3.53 -0.18 -2.32
C ILE A 80 3.02 1.23 -2.53
N SER A 81 2.16 1.42 -3.53
CA SER A 81 1.45 2.67 -3.80
C SER A 81 0.08 2.71 -3.08
N PRO A 82 -0.61 3.87 -3.00
CA PRO A 82 -1.90 3.99 -2.31
C PRO A 82 -2.96 3.01 -2.79
N PHE A 83 -2.99 2.74 -4.10
CA PHE A 83 -4.02 1.94 -4.76
C PHE A 83 -3.57 0.54 -5.15
N SER A 84 -2.28 0.19 -4.97
CA SER A 84 -1.83 -1.17 -5.26
C SER A 84 -2.39 -2.15 -4.23
N PHE A 85 -2.81 -3.31 -4.73
CA PHE A 85 -3.18 -4.40 -3.83
C PHE A 85 -1.91 -4.97 -3.18
N PHE A 86 -1.93 -5.06 -1.88
CA PHE A 86 -0.91 -5.76 -1.08
C PHE A 86 -1.56 -6.24 0.20
N GLN A 87 -1.22 -7.43 0.66
CA GLN A 87 -1.77 -8.00 1.88
C GLN A 87 -1.45 -7.11 3.08
N THR A 88 -2.48 -6.65 3.78
CA THR A 88 -2.34 -5.71 4.90
C THR A 88 -1.67 -6.34 6.12
N ASN A 89 -1.85 -7.65 6.32
CA ASN A 89 -1.16 -8.43 7.35
C ASN A 89 0.04 -9.13 6.72
N THR A 90 1.18 -8.46 6.71
CA THR A 90 2.43 -8.97 6.12
C THR A 90 2.87 -10.30 6.72
N LEU A 91 2.80 -10.45 8.06
CA LEU A 91 3.20 -11.68 8.74
C LEU A 91 2.25 -12.84 8.42
N GLY A 92 0.95 -12.57 8.38
CA GLY A 92 -0.04 -13.56 7.93
C GLY A 92 0.10 -13.93 6.46
N ALA A 93 0.53 -12.98 5.62
CA ALA A 93 0.81 -13.23 4.22
C ALA A 93 2.00 -14.18 4.03
N GLU A 94 3.08 -14.02 4.82
CA GLU A 94 4.22 -14.94 4.79
C GLU A 94 3.77 -16.39 5.09
N VAL A 95 2.93 -16.59 6.11
CA VAL A 95 2.38 -17.92 6.44
C VAL A 95 1.50 -18.48 5.32
N LEU A 96 0.62 -17.66 4.75
CA LEU A 96 -0.22 -18.04 3.62
C LEU A 96 0.61 -18.46 2.42
N TYR A 97 1.64 -17.71 2.12
CA TYR A 97 2.49 -17.95 0.94
C TYR A 97 3.41 -19.16 1.12
N ASP A 98 3.84 -19.46 2.33
CA ASP A 98 4.53 -20.72 2.61
C ASP A 98 3.62 -21.92 2.32
N GLN A 99 2.34 -21.84 2.69
CA GLN A 99 1.37 -22.89 2.38
C GLN A 99 1.13 -23.02 0.87
N VAL A 100 1.07 -21.90 0.14
CA VAL A 100 0.95 -21.91 -1.34
C VAL A 100 2.17 -22.61 -1.96
N ARG A 101 3.38 -22.28 -1.49
CA ARG A 101 4.63 -22.90 -1.98
C ARG A 101 4.63 -24.42 -1.73
N GLU A 102 4.17 -24.85 -0.57
CA GLU A 102 4.04 -26.27 -0.25
C GLU A 102 3.09 -27.00 -1.22
N TYR A 103 1.94 -26.37 -1.55
CA TYR A 103 0.99 -26.97 -2.50
C TYR A 103 1.49 -26.97 -3.95
N VAL A 104 2.20 -25.90 -4.37
CA VAL A 104 2.79 -25.85 -5.71
C VAL A 104 3.91 -26.87 -5.86
N GLY A 105 4.68 -27.11 -4.80
CA GLY A 105 5.76 -28.08 -4.77
C GLY A 105 6.92 -27.68 -5.71
N GLU A 106 7.60 -28.70 -6.25
CA GLU A 106 8.74 -28.48 -7.14
C GLU A 106 8.29 -27.98 -8.52
N THR A 107 8.86 -26.83 -8.95
CA THR A 107 8.50 -26.14 -10.21
C THR A 107 9.56 -26.28 -11.31
N LYS A 108 10.65 -26.99 -11.04
CA LYS A 108 11.71 -27.19 -12.02
C LYS A 108 11.15 -27.82 -13.31
N ASP A 109 11.45 -27.20 -14.44
CA ASP A 109 10.99 -27.61 -15.77
C ASP A 109 9.45 -27.60 -15.94
N LYS A 110 8.73 -26.87 -15.10
CA LYS A 110 7.27 -26.69 -15.19
C LYS A 110 6.92 -25.24 -15.47
N LEU A 111 5.83 -25.06 -16.23
CA LEU A 111 5.20 -23.74 -16.42
C LEU A 111 4.23 -23.49 -15.25
N VAL A 112 4.46 -22.42 -14.50
CA VAL A 112 3.56 -21.97 -13.44
C VAL A 112 3.00 -20.61 -13.85
N ASN A 113 1.66 -20.47 -13.81
CA ASN A 113 0.98 -19.22 -14.11
C ASN A 113 0.41 -18.64 -12.82
N ASP A 114 0.77 -17.40 -12.53
CA ASP A 114 0.13 -16.58 -11.50
C ASP A 114 -0.92 -15.68 -12.17
N LEU A 115 -2.18 -16.03 -11.99
CA LEU A 115 -3.32 -15.27 -12.51
C LEU A 115 -3.76 -14.25 -11.48
N TYR A 116 -4.04 -13.01 -11.94
CA TYR A 116 -4.35 -11.86 -11.06
C TYR A 116 -3.20 -11.49 -10.11
N THR A 117 -2.00 -11.50 -10.63
CA THR A 117 -0.74 -11.40 -9.89
C THR A 117 -0.61 -10.12 -9.00
N GLY A 118 -1.35 -9.06 -9.28
CA GLY A 118 -1.31 -7.81 -8.50
C GLY A 118 0.11 -7.23 -8.45
N THR A 119 0.70 -7.16 -7.25
CA THR A 119 2.09 -6.71 -7.06
C THR A 119 3.13 -7.80 -7.37
N GLY A 120 2.70 -8.96 -7.85
CA GLY A 120 3.59 -10.07 -8.22
C GLY A 120 4.18 -10.81 -7.01
N THR A 121 3.56 -10.73 -5.85
CA THR A 121 4.11 -11.30 -4.61
C THR A 121 4.23 -12.81 -4.67
N ILE A 122 3.22 -13.51 -5.19
CA ILE A 122 3.19 -14.98 -5.25
C ILE A 122 4.17 -15.50 -6.30
N ALA A 123 4.20 -14.88 -7.48
CA ALA A 123 5.06 -15.31 -8.58
C ALA A 123 6.57 -15.18 -8.29
N GLN A 124 6.95 -14.34 -7.32
CA GLN A 124 8.36 -14.08 -6.96
C GLN A 124 8.85 -14.97 -5.81
N MET A 125 7.98 -15.73 -5.20
CA MET A 125 8.29 -16.66 -4.12
C MET A 125 8.49 -18.08 -4.60
#